data_938c1f747970389c4e526d2cc10a1ebe
#
_entry.id   938c1f747970389c4e526d2cc10a1ebe
#
_cell.length_a   1.000
_cell.length_b   1.000
_cell.length_c   1.000
_cell.angle_alpha   90.00
_cell.angle_beta   90.00
_cell.angle_gamma   90.00
#
_symmetry.space_group_name_H-M   'P 1'
#
loop_
_entity.id
_entity.type
_entity.pdbx_description
1 polymer ?
#
loop_
_entity_poly.entity_id
_entity_poly.type
_entity_poly.pdbx_seq_one_letter_code
_entity_poly.pdbx_strand_id
1 'polypeptide(L)'
;MPKLTQVKETKRGRYALFFDGEFAFSLDEDTFAMAGLHTGDELEEWQIHDLQTKSDTRKAVDKAMDLLALRDHAAGELYQKLCRSFDPHSAAAAVAKMQELNLLDDAGFARRRAAELLRKRKSRRAILDDLHAKGIARGAAAEAVEALFAQSEEDEEENPELANARALVERHYAAKLAQGKWQQVAAALARRGFSHSVIRQALADAETEETEAYTKKVHTAGAKKCSCGIVVSMHRTDSFA
;
A
#
# COMPACT_ATOMS: atom_id res chain seq x y z
N MET A 1 13.89 34.06 35.41
CA MET A 1 14.35 32.69 35.12
C MET A 1 13.47 31.71 35.89
N PRO A 2 12.83 30.75 35.23
CA PRO A 2 12.07 29.71 35.94
C PRO A 2 13.02 28.86 36.82
N LYS A 3 12.56 28.56 38.04
CA LYS A 3 13.32 27.80 39.00
C LYS A 3 12.86 26.36 39.10
N LEU A 4 13.78 25.39 39.02
CA LEU A 4 13.48 23.98 39.20
C LEU A 4 13.15 23.73 40.68
N THR A 5 11.87 23.65 40.99
CA THR A 5 11.38 23.51 42.38
C THR A 5 11.30 22.07 42.86
N GLN A 6 11.07 21.12 41.94
CA GLN A 6 10.95 19.71 42.28
C GLN A 6 11.30 18.80 41.13
N VAL A 7 11.92 17.67 41.46
CA VAL A 7 12.15 16.50 40.58
C VAL A 7 11.48 15.29 41.22
N LYS A 8 10.65 14.57 40.44
CA LYS A 8 10.00 13.33 40.89
C LYS A 8 10.28 12.20 39.91
N GLU A 9 10.76 11.09 40.40
CA GLU A 9 10.79 9.85 39.63
C GLU A 9 9.36 9.33 39.40
N THR A 10 9.05 8.98 38.17
CA THR A 10 7.77 8.41 37.78
C THR A 10 7.83 6.89 37.80
N LYS A 11 6.67 6.22 37.85
CA LYS A 11 6.58 4.74 37.82
C LYS A 11 7.19 4.09 36.57
N ARG A 12 7.52 4.89 35.56
CA ARG A 12 8.13 4.43 34.29
C ARG A 12 9.63 4.76 34.20
N GLY A 13 10.28 5.08 35.30
CA GLY A 13 11.71 5.43 35.33
C GLY A 13 12.04 6.75 34.63
N ARG A 14 11.09 7.69 34.55
CA ARG A 14 11.35 9.04 34.04
C ARG A 14 11.31 10.05 35.16
N TYR A 15 12.05 11.16 35.01
CA TYR A 15 12.14 12.24 35.98
C TYR A 15 11.21 13.39 35.57
N ALA A 16 10.11 13.59 36.31
CA ALA A 16 9.20 14.70 36.13
C ALA A 16 9.78 15.97 36.75
N LEU A 17 9.91 17.03 35.93
CA LEU A 17 10.44 18.32 36.33
C LEU A 17 9.31 19.31 36.60
N PHE A 18 9.45 20.05 37.71
CA PHE A 18 8.52 21.10 38.12
C PHE A 18 9.26 22.41 38.22
N PHE A 19 8.86 23.40 37.44
CA PHE A 19 9.37 24.75 37.49
C PHE A 19 8.33 25.65 38.19
N ASP A 20 8.79 26.46 39.15
CA ASP A 20 7.94 27.35 39.92
C ASP A 20 6.67 26.69 40.54
N GLY A 21 6.79 25.40 40.85
CA GLY A 21 5.71 24.58 41.41
C GLY A 21 4.79 23.90 40.37
N GLU A 22 4.94 24.20 39.10
CA GLU A 22 4.12 23.63 38.02
C GLU A 22 4.87 22.53 37.26
N PHE A 23 4.13 21.45 36.90
CA PHE A 23 4.70 20.40 36.07
C PHE A 23 4.99 20.92 34.65
N ALA A 24 6.22 20.78 34.18
CA ALA A 24 6.62 21.14 32.83
C ALA A 24 6.67 19.91 31.89
N PHE A 25 7.61 19.01 32.13
CA PHE A 25 7.79 17.80 31.31
C PHE A 25 8.57 16.73 32.09
N SER A 26 8.80 15.56 31.47
CA SER A 26 9.59 14.50 32.07
C SER A 26 10.76 14.10 31.16
N LEU A 27 11.95 13.93 31.75
CA LEU A 27 13.14 13.40 31.09
C LEU A 27 13.29 11.90 31.32
N ASP A 28 13.95 11.21 30.42
CA ASP A 28 14.52 9.89 30.67
C ASP A 28 15.76 10.01 31.56
N GLU A 29 16.19 8.89 32.13
CA GLU A 29 17.32 8.84 33.06
C GLU A 29 18.61 9.37 32.42
N ASP A 30 18.92 8.94 31.19
CA ASP A 30 20.14 9.35 30.48
C ASP A 30 20.16 10.86 30.26
N THR A 31 19.07 11.42 29.73
CA THR A 31 18.94 12.86 29.48
C THR A 31 19.00 13.67 30.76
N PHE A 32 18.36 13.17 31.84
CA PHE A 32 18.39 13.84 33.15
C PHE A 32 19.81 13.84 33.75
N ALA A 33 20.49 12.70 33.71
CA ALA A 33 21.85 12.58 34.20
C ALA A 33 22.83 13.47 33.42
N MET A 34 22.71 13.49 32.08
CA MET A 34 23.55 14.36 31.24
C MET A 34 23.28 15.86 31.44
N ALA A 35 22.07 16.23 31.79
CA ALA A 35 21.70 17.62 32.07
C ALA A 35 22.22 18.12 33.39
N GLY A 36 22.57 17.24 34.34
CA GLY A 36 23.15 17.57 35.65
C GLY A 36 22.24 18.48 36.49
N LEU A 37 20.92 18.36 36.37
CA LEU A 37 19.96 19.25 37.01
C LEU A 37 19.78 18.95 38.48
N HIS A 38 19.74 20.00 39.30
CA HIS A 38 19.46 19.92 40.73
C HIS A 38 18.27 20.80 41.12
N THR A 39 17.54 20.39 42.12
CA THR A 39 16.47 21.24 42.71
C THR A 39 17.09 22.55 43.21
N GLY A 40 16.55 23.65 42.75
CA GLY A 40 17.03 24.99 43.04
C GLY A 40 17.71 25.68 41.88
N ASP A 41 18.04 24.96 40.82
CA ASP A 41 18.63 25.54 39.60
C ASP A 41 17.66 26.50 38.91
N GLU A 42 18.18 27.59 38.40
CA GLU A 42 17.47 28.57 37.58
C GLU A 42 17.89 28.35 36.13
N LEU A 43 16.92 28.07 35.24
CA LEU A 43 17.16 27.83 33.83
C LEU A 43 16.58 28.95 32.98
N GLU A 44 17.25 29.25 31.89
CA GLU A 44 16.68 30.12 30.86
C GLU A 44 15.64 29.40 30.01
N GLU A 45 14.72 30.15 29.41
CA GLU A 45 13.65 29.57 28.61
C GLU A 45 14.16 28.67 27.44
N TRP A 46 15.29 29.07 26.82
CA TRP A 46 15.90 28.28 25.75
C TRP A 46 16.46 26.96 26.27
N GLN A 47 16.99 26.90 27.50
CA GLN A 47 17.49 25.64 28.13
C GLN A 47 16.32 24.69 28.40
N ILE A 48 15.24 25.23 28.92
CA ILE A 48 13.99 24.48 29.17
C ILE A 48 13.45 23.92 27.86
N HIS A 49 13.40 24.75 26.81
CA HIS A 49 12.94 24.34 25.49
C HIS A 49 13.85 23.25 24.87
N ASP A 50 15.17 23.38 24.99
CA ASP A 50 16.13 22.36 24.52
C ASP A 50 15.92 21.01 25.23
N LEU A 51 15.77 21.03 26.55
CA LEU A 51 15.48 19.84 27.35
C LEU A 51 14.14 19.19 26.98
N GLN A 52 13.13 20.01 26.77
CA GLN A 52 11.81 19.52 26.32
C GLN A 52 11.91 18.86 24.93
N THR A 53 12.59 19.49 24.00
CA THR A 53 12.82 18.95 22.65
C THR A 53 13.55 17.62 22.69
N LYS A 54 14.61 17.50 23.50
CA LYS A 54 15.34 16.25 23.73
C LYS A 54 14.41 15.17 24.30
N SER A 55 13.59 15.52 25.30
CA SER A 55 12.59 14.59 25.88
C SER A 55 11.57 14.11 24.85
N ASP A 56 11.04 15.00 24.02
CA ASP A 56 10.02 14.66 23.06
C ASP A 56 10.60 13.85 21.89
N THR A 57 11.85 14.16 21.49
CA THR A 57 12.60 13.34 20.53
C THR A 57 12.81 11.92 21.07
N ARG A 58 13.21 11.75 22.34
CA ARG A 58 13.38 10.42 22.95
C ARG A 58 12.07 9.64 22.97
N LYS A 59 10.97 10.28 23.40
CA LYS A 59 9.63 9.66 23.38
C LYS A 59 9.20 9.26 21.95
N ALA A 60 9.54 10.10 20.95
CA ALA A 60 9.25 9.80 19.55
C ALA A 60 10.05 8.58 19.05
N VAL A 61 11.32 8.45 19.46
CA VAL A 61 12.18 7.28 19.18
C VAL A 61 11.58 6.02 19.80
N ASP A 62 11.23 6.05 21.08
CA ASP A 62 10.60 4.91 21.76
C ASP A 62 9.31 4.50 21.06
N LYS A 63 8.46 5.47 20.69
CA LYS A 63 7.23 5.22 19.95
C LYS A 63 7.47 4.67 18.56
N ALA A 64 8.54 5.11 17.87
CA ALA A 64 8.93 4.57 16.57
C ALA A 64 9.31 3.09 16.68
N MET A 65 10.11 2.73 17.68
CA MET A 65 10.48 1.34 17.94
C MET A 65 9.26 0.46 18.26
N ASP A 66 8.33 0.95 19.09
CA ASP A 66 7.07 0.24 19.37
C ASP A 66 6.26 -0.03 18.09
N LEU A 67 6.18 0.96 17.18
CA LEU A 67 5.46 0.81 15.93
C LEU A 67 6.13 -0.20 15.00
N LEU A 68 7.46 -0.18 14.91
CA LEU A 68 8.25 -1.10 14.09
C LEU A 68 8.24 -2.53 14.66
N ALA A 69 8.14 -2.69 15.98
CA ALA A 69 7.98 -4.00 16.61
C ALA A 69 6.67 -4.69 16.25
N LEU A 70 5.62 -3.92 15.89
CA LEU A 70 4.33 -4.49 15.49
C LEU A 70 4.31 -4.93 14.02
N ARG A 71 4.90 -4.14 13.12
CA ARG A 71 5.03 -4.43 11.68
C ARG A 71 5.99 -3.48 11.00
N ASP A 72 6.41 -3.86 9.80
CA ASP A 72 7.19 -2.98 8.93
C ASP A 72 6.41 -1.70 8.55
N HIS A 73 7.14 -0.60 8.50
CA HIS A 73 6.65 0.70 8.04
C HIS A 73 7.63 1.29 7.03
N ALA A 74 7.12 2.03 6.07
CA ALA A 74 7.93 2.95 5.29
C ALA A 74 8.31 4.18 6.13
N ALA A 75 9.46 4.79 5.86
CA ALA A 75 9.93 5.98 6.59
C ALA A 75 8.88 7.11 6.59
N GLY A 76 8.26 7.37 5.43
CA GLY A 76 7.21 8.39 5.32
C GLY A 76 5.94 8.03 6.10
N GLU A 77 5.53 6.76 6.13
CA GLU A 77 4.37 6.33 6.94
C GLU A 77 4.67 6.46 8.44
N LEU A 78 5.88 6.10 8.86
CA LEU A 78 6.33 6.22 10.24
C LEU A 78 6.33 7.69 10.68
N TYR A 79 6.92 8.57 9.86
CA TYR A 79 6.91 10.01 10.10
C TYR A 79 5.49 10.58 10.29
N GLN A 80 4.58 10.28 9.35
CA GLN A 80 3.19 10.73 9.44
C GLN A 80 2.48 10.25 10.70
N LYS A 81 2.79 9.03 11.17
CA LYS A 81 2.23 8.50 12.41
C LYS A 81 2.77 9.21 13.64
N LEU A 82 4.08 9.50 13.66
CA LEU A 82 4.72 10.20 14.76
C LEU A 82 4.23 11.65 14.86
N CYS A 83 4.03 12.35 13.74
CA CYS A 83 3.48 13.72 13.71
C CYS A 83 2.07 13.85 14.30
N ARG A 84 1.37 12.75 14.58
CA ARG A 84 0.08 12.80 15.29
C ARG A 84 0.22 13.08 16.78
N SER A 85 1.40 12.83 17.35
CA SER A 85 1.64 12.90 18.80
C SER A 85 2.85 13.75 19.16
N PHE A 86 3.72 14.03 18.20
CA PHE A 86 4.98 14.77 18.38
C PHE A 86 5.08 15.89 17.34
N ASP A 87 5.88 16.88 17.64
CA ASP A 87 6.20 17.93 16.68
C ASP A 87 7.01 17.37 15.48
N PRO A 88 6.99 18.07 14.32
CA PRO A 88 7.66 17.59 13.11
C PRO A 88 9.18 17.39 13.27
N HIS A 89 9.84 18.18 14.12
CA HIS A 89 11.29 18.06 14.35
C HIS A 89 11.62 16.77 15.10
N SER A 90 10.94 16.52 16.22
CA SER A 90 11.11 15.29 17.02
C SER A 90 10.74 14.05 16.21
N ALA A 91 9.66 14.12 15.40
CA ALA A 91 9.27 13.04 14.51
C ALA A 91 10.35 12.73 13.45
N ALA A 92 10.90 13.77 12.81
CA ALA A 92 11.98 13.61 11.82
C ALA A 92 13.25 13.03 12.43
N ALA A 93 13.65 13.51 13.61
CA ALA A 93 14.81 13.00 14.34
C ALA A 93 14.62 11.51 14.71
N ALA A 94 13.42 11.11 15.14
CA ALA A 94 13.11 9.71 15.43
C ALA A 94 13.21 8.82 14.18
N VAL A 95 12.68 9.26 13.03
CA VAL A 95 12.80 8.52 11.77
C VAL A 95 14.25 8.40 11.33
N ALA A 96 15.04 9.49 11.39
CA ALA A 96 16.46 9.47 11.10
C ALA A 96 17.20 8.45 11.98
N LYS A 97 16.87 8.39 13.27
CA LYS A 97 17.44 7.41 14.20
C LYS A 97 17.09 5.97 13.80
N MET A 98 15.86 5.69 13.35
CA MET A 98 15.49 4.37 12.86
C MET A 98 16.23 3.99 11.57
N GLN A 99 16.53 4.96 10.70
CA GLN A 99 17.36 4.76 9.51
C GLN A 99 18.82 4.46 9.87
N GLU A 100 19.42 5.21 10.80
CA GLU A 100 20.76 4.94 11.31
C GLU A 100 20.92 3.52 11.89
N LEU A 101 19.86 3.05 12.57
CA LEU A 101 19.82 1.71 13.15
C LEU A 101 19.48 0.62 12.12
N ASN A 102 19.31 0.97 10.84
CA ASN A 102 18.88 0.07 9.75
C ASN A 102 17.56 -0.68 10.05
N LEU A 103 16.65 -0.06 10.80
CA LEU A 103 15.33 -0.61 11.10
C LEU A 103 14.28 -0.24 10.05
N LEU A 104 14.64 0.61 9.08
CA LEU A 104 13.79 1.01 7.94
C LEU A 104 14.45 0.57 6.65
N ASP A 105 13.71 -0.20 5.86
CA ASP A 105 14.08 -0.65 4.51
C ASP A 105 12.94 -0.30 3.54
N ASP A 106 12.94 0.93 3.05
CA ASP A 106 11.92 1.44 2.12
C ASP A 106 11.89 0.67 0.80
N ALA A 107 13.05 0.22 0.30
CA ALA A 107 13.13 -0.54 -0.94
C ALA A 107 12.52 -1.95 -0.77
N GLY A 108 12.89 -2.67 0.29
CA GLY A 108 12.29 -3.96 0.62
C GLY A 108 10.81 -3.84 0.95
N PHE A 109 10.41 -2.80 1.69
CA PHE A 109 9.00 -2.51 1.95
C PHE A 109 8.22 -2.30 0.64
N ALA A 110 8.75 -1.50 -0.29
CA ALA A 110 8.12 -1.23 -1.58
C ALA A 110 7.92 -2.52 -2.39
N ARG A 111 8.95 -3.38 -2.48
CA ARG A 111 8.86 -4.69 -3.19
C ARG A 111 7.81 -5.60 -2.56
N ARG A 112 7.84 -5.80 -1.24
CA ARG A 112 6.85 -6.64 -0.54
C ARG A 112 5.43 -6.10 -0.69
N ARG A 113 5.26 -4.79 -0.57
CA ARG A 113 3.96 -4.14 -0.70
C ARG A 113 3.41 -4.18 -2.13
N ALA A 114 4.25 -3.96 -3.14
CA ALA A 114 3.87 -4.07 -4.54
C ALA A 114 3.38 -5.50 -4.87
N ALA A 115 4.12 -6.52 -4.46
CA ALA A 115 3.73 -7.93 -4.66
C ALA A 115 2.41 -8.28 -3.94
N GLU A 116 2.19 -7.77 -2.73
CA GLU A 116 0.93 -7.94 -1.99
C GLU A 116 -0.25 -7.33 -2.75
N LEU A 117 -0.09 -6.10 -3.26
CA LEU A 117 -1.14 -5.38 -3.96
C LEU A 117 -1.44 -6.01 -5.33
N LEU A 118 -0.42 -6.53 -6.03
CA LEU A 118 -0.61 -7.27 -7.27
C LEU A 118 -1.46 -8.53 -7.02
N ARG A 119 -1.17 -9.30 -5.97
CA ARG A 119 -2.00 -10.46 -5.57
C ARG A 119 -3.43 -10.05 -5.21
N LYS A 120 -3.65 -8.83 -4.72
CA LYS A 120 -4.98 -8.23 -4.48
C LYS A 120 -5.62 -7.66 -5.75
N ARG A 121 -5.09 -7.99 -6.92
CA ARG A 121 -5.59 -7.57 -8.24
C ARG A 121 -5.68 -6.05 -8.41
N LYS A 122 -4.70 -5.33 -7.84
CA LYS A 122 -4.55 -3.90 -8.09
C LYS A 122 -3.84 -3.66 -9.41
N SER A 123 -4.19 -2.56 -10.09
CA SER A 123 -3.48 -2.11 -11.28
C SER A 123 -2.11 -1.54 -10.92
N ARG A 124 -1.20 -1.47 -11.90
CA ARG A 124 0.12 -0.85 -11.77
C ARG A 124 0.05 0.56 -11.17
N ARG A 125 -0.87 1.39 -11.68
CA ARG A 125 -1.09 2.74 -11.18
C ARG A 125 -1.55 2.74 -9.71
N ALA A 126 -2.51 1.88 -9.35
CA ALA A 126 -2.99 1.80 -7.97
C ALA A 126 -1.91 1.32 -6.98
N ILE A 127 -0.96 0.49 -7.44
CA ILE A 127 0.20 0.08 -6.64
C ILE A 127 1.13 1.28 -6.41
N LEU A 128 1.46 2.03 -7.46
CA LEU A 128 2.27 3.25 -7.35
C LEU A 128 1.64 4.29 -6.42
N ASP A 129 0.33 4.52 -6.57
CA ASP A 129 -0.41 5.47 -5.73
C ASP A 129 -0.39 5.06 -4.24
N ASP A 130 -0.52 3.75 -3.93
CA ASP A 130 -0.42 3.23 -2.55
C ASP A 130 1.01 3.43 -1.99
N LEU A 131 2.05 3.13 -2.78
CA LEU A 131 3.44 3.32 -2.35
C LEU A 131 3.75 4.80 -2.09
N HIS A 132 3.27 5.70 -2.96
CA HIS A 132 3.41 7.14 -2.74
C HIS A 132 2.66 7.61 -1.48
N ALA A 133 1.45 7.10 -1.24
CA ALA A 133 0.69 7.41 -0.03
C ALA A 133 1.39 6.91 1.25
N LYS A 134 2.26 5.89 1.13
CA LYS A 134 3.14 5.42 2.20
C LYS A 134 4.42 6.25 2.36
N GLY A 135 4.61 7.24 1.50
CA GLY A 135 5.80 8.11 1.52
C GLY A 135 7.04 7.51 0.88
N ILE A 136 6.89 6.45 0.07
CA ILE A 136 7.99 5.92 -0.73
C ILE A 136 8.33 6.90 -1.85
N ALA A 137 9.60 7.18 -2.04
CA ALA A 137 10.09 8.04 -3.10
C ALA A 137 9.69 7.50 -4.49
N ARG A 138 9.36 8.41 -5.42
CA ARG A 138 8.87 8.04 -6.76
C ARG A 138 9.79 7.08 -7.50
N GLY A 139 11.11 7.30 -7.44
CA GLY A 139 12.10 6.43 -8.08
C GLY A 139 12.06 5.01 -7.51
N ALA A 140 12.11 4.87 -6.18
CA ALA A 140 12.07 3.56 -5.51
C ALA A 140 10.72 2.83 -5.73
N ALA A 141 9.61 3.56 -5.75
CA ALA A 141 8.30 2.99 -6.06
C ALA A 141 8.24 2.48 -7.51
N ALA A 142 8.74 3.27 -8.46
CA ALA A 142 8.79 2.88 -9.88
C ALA A 142 9.68 1.65 -10.08
N GLU A 143 10.89 1.66 -9.52
CA GLU A 143 11.83 0.54 -9.58
C GLU A 143 11.24 -0.76 -9.01
N ALA A 144 10.59 -0.69 -7.86
CA ALA A 144 9.96 -1.86 -7.24
C ALA A 144 8.82 -2.43 -8.10
N VAL A 145 8.04 -1.57 -8.76
CA VAL A 145 6.95 -1.98 -9.66
C VAL A 145 7.51 -2.52 -10.97
N GLU A 146 8.49 -1.85 -11.61
CA GLU A 146 9.14 -2.34 -12.82
C GLU A 146 9.76 -3.72 -12.62
N ALA A 147 10.53 -3.92 -11.56
CA ALA A 147 11.13 -5.21 -11.25
C ALA A 147 10.09 -6.32 -11.08
N LEU A 148 8.93 -6.01 -10.49
CA LEU A 148 7.85 -6.97 -10.32
C LEU A 148 7.21 -7.39 -11.65
N PHE A 149 7.07 -6.45 -12.59
CA PHE A 149 6.49 -6.74 -13.91
C PHE A 149 7.49 -7.35 -14.88
N ALA A 150 8.79 -6.98 -14.80
CA ALA A 150 9.84 -7.56 -15.61
C ALA A 150 10.04 -9.07 -15.33
N GLN A 151 9.97 -9.51 -14.08
CA GLN A 151 10.05 -10.92 -13.71
C GLN A 151 8.97 -11.77 -14.40
N SER A 152 7.77 -11.24 -14.58
CA SER A 152 6.67 -11.94 -15.25
C SER A 152 6.87 -12.09 -16.76
N GLU A 153 7.65 -11.18 -17.38
CA GLU A 153 7.98 -11.25 -18.81
C GLU A 153 9.10 -12.29 -19.08
N GLU A 154 10.04 -12.44 -18.15
CA GLU A 154 11.12 -13.44 -18.24
C GLU A 154 10.60 -14.89 -18.10
N ASP A 155 9.56 -15.08 -17.30
CA ASP A 155 8.93 -16.38 -17.06
C ASP A 155 7.94 -16.80 -18.18
N GLU A 156 7.85 -16.05 -19.30
CA GLU A 156 6.86 -16.21 -20.37
C GLU A 156 5.39 -16.22 -19.86
N GLU A 157 5.17 -15.70 -18.67
CA GLU A 157 3.85 -15.56 -18.11
C GLU A 157 3.11 -14.34 -18.72
N GLU A 158 1.80 -14.47 -18.80
CA GLU A 158 0.94 -13.37 -19.25
C GLU A 158 1.16 -12.11 -18.39
N ASN A 159 1.13 -10.92 -19.01
CA ASN A 159 1.19 -9.65 -18.30
C ASN A 159 0.27 -9.66 -17.05
N PRO A 160 0.83 -9.58 -15.83
CA PRO A 160 0.05 -9.75 -14.59
C PRO A 160 -1.03 -8.67 -14.40
N GLU A 161 -0.88 -7.49 -15.02
CA GLU A 161 -1.93 -6.47 -15.00
C GLU A 161 -3.11 -6.89 -15.86
N LEU A 162 -2.87 -7.52 -17.01
CA LEU A 162 -3.91 -8.04 -17.90
C LEU A 162 -4.63 -9.22 -17.25
N ALA A 163 -3.90 -10.17 -16.69
CA ALA A 163 -4.47 -11.29 -15.94
C ALA A 163 -5.37 -10.81 -14.78
N ASN A 164 -4.93 -9.78 -14.05
CA ASN A 164 -5.73 -9.16 -13.00
C ASN A 164 -6.99 -8.48 -13.53
N ALA A 165 -6.90 -7.79 -14.67
CA ALA A 165 -8.05 -7.14 -15.30
C ALA A 165 -9.08 -8.19 -15.76
N ARG A 166 -8.65 -9.26 -16.44
CA ARG A 166 -9.51 -10.39 -16.87
C ARG A 166 -10.22 -11.02 -15.69
N ALA A 167 -9.50 -11.39 -14.64
CA ALA A 167 -10.07 -11.98 -13.45
C ALA A 167 -11.09 -11.06 -12.73
N LEU A 168 -10.92 -9.73 -12.81
CA LEU A 168 -11.90 -8.77 -12.30
C LEU A 168 -13.14 -8.70 -13.20
N VAL A 169 -12.96 -8.75 -14.51
CA VAL A 169 -14.05 -8.76 -15.49
C VAL A 169 -14.91 -10.00 -15.27
N GLU A 170 -14.32 -11.16 -15.27
CA GLU A 170 -15.00 -12.45 -15.06
C GLU A 170 -15.78 -12.46 -13.73
N ARG A 171 -15.11 -12.11 -12.63
CA ARG A 171 -15.70 -12.23 -11.30
C ARG A 171 -16.79 -11.20 -10.99
N HIS A 172 -16.65 -9.97 -11.47
CA HIS A 172 -17.49 -8.85 -11.03
C HIS A 172 -18.31 -8.19 -12.13
N TYR A 173 -17.97 -8.42 -13.39
CA TYR A 173 -18.57 -7.68 -14.50
C TYR A 173 -19.18 -8.57 -15.60
N ALA A 174 -19.05 -9.90 -15.53
CA ALA A 174 -19.63 -10.83 -16.51
C ALA A 174 -21.12 -10.56 -16.78
N ALA A 175 -21.93 -10.39 -15.73
CA ALA A 175 -23.35 -10.08 -15.87
C ALA A 175 -23.63 -8.73 -16.56
N LYS A 176 -22.72 -7.75 -16.47
CA LYS A 176 -22.86 -6.46 -17.16
C LYS A 176 -22.46 -6.56 -18.61
N LEU A 177 -21.45 -7.36 -18.92
CA LEU A 177 -21.04 -7.63 -20.30
C LEU A 177 -22.14 -8.36 -21.05
N ALA A 178 -22.73 -9.39 -20.47
CA ALA A 178 -23.89 -10.10 -21.03
C ALA A 178 -25.12 -9.18 -21.31
N GLN A 179 -25.18 -8.00 -20.64
CA GLN A 179 -26.16 -6.95 -20.91
C GLN A 179 -25.70 -5.92 -21.94
N GLY A 180 -24.54 -6.11 -22.58
CA GLY A 180 -23.97 -5.17 -23.54
C GLY A 180 -23.42 -3.88 -22.93
N LYS A 181 -23.18 -3.81 -21.61
CA LYS A 181 -22.76 -2.60 -20.88
C LYS A 181 -21.24 -2.40 -20.88
N TRP A 182 -20.58 -2.61 -22.01
CA TRP A 182 -19.12 -2.58 -22.19
C TRP A 182 -18.47 -1.27 -21.71
N GLN A 183 -19.07 -0.13 -22.08
CA GLN A 183 -18.54 1.19 -21.67
C GLN A 183 -18.55 1.39 -20.15
N GLN A 184 -19.56 0.86 -19.46
CA GLN A 184 -19.61 0.95 -18.00
C GLN A 184 -18.53 0.11 -17.33
N VAL A 185 -18.23 -1.07 -17.90
CA VAL A 185 -17.15 -1.94 -17.40
C VAL A 185 -15.80 -1.30 -17.68
N ALA A 186 -15.57 -0.77 -18.88
CA ALA A 186 -14.36 -0.03 -19.21
C ALA A 186 -14.13 1.16 -18.26
N ALA A 187 -15.15 1.98 -18.00
CA ALA A 187 -15.08 3.08 -17.07
C ALA A 187 -14.81 2.61 -15.61
N ALA A 188 -15.33 1.46 -15.21
CA ALA A 188 -15.06 0.90 -13.89
C ALA A 188 -13.62 0.42 -13.72
N LEU A 189 -13.02 -0.19 -14.75
CA LEU A 189 -11.61 -0.59 -14.76
C LEU A 189 -10.70 0.64 -14.80
N ALA A 190 -11.04 1.67 -15.60
CA ALA A 190 -10.29 2.93 -15.65
C ALA A 190 -10.25 3.63 -14.27
N ARG A 191 -11.37 3.68 -13.54
CA ARG A 191 -11.40 4.20 -12.16
C ARG A 191 -10.53 3.40 -11.18
N ARG A 192 -10.26 2.13 -11.47
CA ARG A 192 -9.33 1.28 -10.70
C ARG A 192 -7.88 1.46 -11.12
N GLY A 193 -7.61 2.32 -12.11
CA GLY A 193 -6.28 2.68 -12.56
C GLY A 193 -5.68 1.76 -13.61
N PHE A 194 -6.45 0.86 -14.23
CA PHE A 194 -5.96 0.05 -15.35
C PHE A 194 -5.72 0.92 -16.58
N SER A 195 -4.67 0.61 -17.34
CA SER A 195 -4.34 1.34 -18.58
C SER A 195 -5.38 1.06 -19.66
N HIS A 196 -5.52 2.00 -20.60
CA HIS A 196 -6.49 1.85 -21.70
C HIS A 196 -6.18 0.63 -22.59
N SER A 197 -4.89 0.31 -22.80
CA SER A 197 -4.46 -0.87 -23.55
C SER A 197 -4.91 -2.16 -22.86
N VAL A 198 -4.65 -2.28 -21.57
CA VAL A 198 -5.06 -3.44 -20.74
C VAL A 198 -6.58 -3.59 -20.71
N ILE A 199 -7.31 -2.48 -20.54
CA ILE A 199 -8.79 -2.51 -20.54
C ILE A 199 -9.32 -3.03 -21.88
N ARG A 200 -8.80 -2.51 -22.99
CA ARG A 200 -9.23 -2.92 -24.33
C ARG A 200 -8.98 -4.41 -24.56
N GLN A 201 -7.80 -4.89 -24.21
CA GLN A 201 -7.43 -6.29 -24.36
C GLN A 201 -8.29 -7.20 -23.49
N ALA A 202 -8.45 -6.89 -22.19
CA ALA A 202 -9.27 -7.68 -21.28
C ALA A 202 -10.76 -7.76 -21.70
N LEU A 203 -11.28 -6.71 -22.35
CA LEU A 203 -12.65 -6.72 -22.87
C LEU A 203 -12.77 -7.48 -24.19
N ALA A 204 -11.79 -7.39 -25.09
CA ALA A 204 -11.77 -8.15 -26.34
C ALA A 204 -11.69 -9.66 -26.06
N ASP A 205 -10.89 -10.06 -25.08
CA ASP A 205 -10.79 -11.46 -24.67
C ASP A 205 -12.12 -11.99 -24.10
N ALA A 206 -12.80 -11.17 -23.28
CA ALA A 206 -14.13 -11.53 -22.76
C ALA A 206 -15.19 -11.67 -23.88
N GLU A 207 -15.12 -10.90 -24.96
CA GLU A 207 -16.01 -11.00 -26.10
C GLU A 207 -15.77 -12.30 -26.89
N THR A 208 -14.51 -12.70 -27.08
CA THR A 208 -14.17 -13.96 -27.74
C THR A 208 -14.63 -15.17 -26.95
N GLU A 209 -14.45 -15.17 -25.62
CA GLU A 209 -14.90 -16.24 -24.74
C GLU A 209 -16.43 -16.39 -24.74
N GLU A 210 -17.21 -15.31 -24.73
CA GLU A 210 -18.67 -15.36 -24.84
C GLU A 210 -19.12 -15.96 -26.17
N THR A 211 -18.42 -15.60 -27.26
CA THR A 211 -18.73 -16.12 -28.62
C THR A 211 -18.40 -17.60 -28.72
N GLU A 212 -17.31 -18.07 -28.14
CA GLU A 212 -16.96 -19.49 -28.12
C GLU A 212 -17.89 -20.31 -27.22
N ALA A 213 -18.29 -19.77 -26.06
CA ALA A 213 -19.24 -20.40 -25.18
C ALA A 213 -20.63 -20.56 -25.82
N TYR A 214 -21.05 -19.54 -26.61
CA TYR A 214 -22.32 -19.60 -27.38
C TYR A 214 -22.24 -20.65 -28.48
N THR A 215 -21.15 -20.70 -29.26
CA THR A 215 -21.00 -21.72 -30.33
C THR A 215 -20.93 -23.14 -29.78
N LYS A 216 -20.27 -23.38 -28.66
CA LYS A 216 -20.27 -24.67 -27.96
C LYS A 216 -21.68 -25.08 -27.49
N LYS A 217 -22.46 -24.13 -26.94
CA LYS A 217 -23.86 -24.39 -26.56
C LYS A 217 -24.76 -24.74 -27.75
N VAL A 218 -24.59 -24.06 -28.86
CA VAL A 218 -25.37 -24.33 -30.08
C VAL A 218 -25.03 -25.71 -30.66
N HIS A 219 -23.73 -26.08 -30.70
CA HIS A 219 -23.31 -27.42 -31.17
C HIS A 219 -23.82 -28.54 -30.24
N THR A 220 -23.75 -28.35 -28.92
CA THR A 220 -24.26 -29.37 -27.98
C THR A 220 -25.78 -29.46 -27.97
N ALA A 221 -26.48 -28.36 -28.20
CA ALA A 221 -27.96 -28.38 -28.37
C ALA A 221 -28.43 -29.00 -29.70
N GLY A 222 -27.63 -28.80 -30.77
CA GLY A 222 -27.86 -29.45 -32.08
C GLY A 222 -27.64 -30.95 -32.05
N ALA A 223 -26.65 -31.42 -31.29
CA ALA A 223 -26.35 -32.87 -31.15
C ALA A 223 -27.42 -33.63 -30.35
N LYS A 224 -28.22 -32.97 -29.50
CA LYS A 224 -29.34 -33.60 -28.77
C LYS A 224 -30.63 -33.72 -29.59
N LYS A 225 -30.73 -33.11 -30.77
CA LYS A 225 -31.90 -33.16 -31.64
C LYS A 225 -31.82 -34.18 -32.76
N CYS A 226 -30.74 -34.91 -32.93
CA CYS A 226 -30.59 -35.93 -33.97
C CYS A 226 -30.66 -37.38 -33.44
N SER A 227 -31.53 -37.65 -32.47
CA SER A 227 -31.85 -39.01 -32.00
C SER A 227 -33.25 -39.46 -32.43
N CYS A 228 -33.79 -38.91 -33.51
CA CYS A 228 -35.00 -39.41 -34.14
C CYS A 228 -34.72 -39.60 -35.61
N GLY A 229 -34.60 -40.86 -36.02
CA GLY A 229 -34.22 -41.25 -37.38
C GLY A 229 -35.21 -40.77 -38.43
N ILE A 230 -34.74 -39.92 -39.30
CA ILE A 230 -35.27 -39.79 -40.67
C ILE A 230 -34.08 -39.52 -41.57
N VAL A 231 -33.72 -40.54 -42.34
CA VAL A 231 -32.81 -40.45 -43.48
C VAL A 231 -33.51 -39.65 -44.56
N VAL A 232 -33.10 -38.41 -44.80
CA VAL A 232 -33.52 -37.67 -46.01
C VAL A 232 -32.27 -37.64 -46.92
N SER A 233 -32.36 -38.46 -47.96
CA SER A 233 -31.48 -38.51 -49.12
C SER A 233 -31.55 -37.16 -49.83
N MET A 234 -30.49 -36.38 -49.83
CA MET A 234 -30.32 -35.25 -50.73
C MET A 234 -29.64 -35.69 -52.01
N HIS A 235 -30.45 -35.82 -53.05
CA HIS A 235 -30.00 -35.90 -54.45
C HIS A 235 -29.24 -34.62 -54.80
N ARG A 236 -28.01 -34.82 -55.25
CA ARG A 236 -27.26 -33.82 -56.02
C ARG A 236 -27.96 -33.63 -57.38
N THR A 237 -28.29 -32.39 -57.70
CA THR A 237 -28.48 -31.99 -59.11
C THR A 237 -27.43 -30.96 -59.43
N ASP A 238 -26.38 -31.42 -60.11
CA ASP A 238 -25.56 -30.57 -60.98
C ASP A 238 -26.46 -30.14 -62.15
N SER A 239 -26.48 -28.87 -62.49
CA SER A 239 -26.69 -28.43 -63.89
C SER A 239 -26.33 -26.96 -64.08
N PHE A 240 -25.25 -26.70 -64.75
CA PHE A 240 -25.00 -25.83 -65.89
C PHE A 240 -26.05 -24.72 -66.24
N ALA A 241 -25.60 -23.46 -66.23
CA ALA A 241 -25.45 -22.54 -67.34
C ALA A 241 -24.89 -21.21 -66.89
#